data_5031373b2eae6b066f7b6e23ef574cdc
#
_entry.id   5031373b2eae6b066f7b6e23ef574cdc
#
_cell.length_a   1.000
_cell.length_b   1.000
_cell.length_c   1.000
_cell.angle_alpha   90.00
_cell.angle_beta   90.00
_cell.angle_gamma   90.00
#
_symmetry.space_group_name_H-M   'P 1'
#
loop_
_entity.id
_entity.type
_entity.pdbx_description
1 polymer ?
#
loop_
_entity_poly.entity_id
_entity_poly.type
_entity_poly.pdbx_seq_one_letter_code
_entity_poly.pdbx_strand_id
1 'polypeptide(L)'
;MSAESSEEALMQQRREKAARLREQGQNPFANDVKLDKRSTVQELRVKFAPALIDAKELRYDAARVEELARQDSFLVFGRVVLRRGFGKASFLRLRDGSGELQLFAKQDILGSGFAALESIDIADHVEARGRAMVTKTGELSIELSSIRLITKALRPLPDKWHGLTDTDLRYRRRYVDLVANPEVAVALRSRSLVVQALRDFLDRRDFLEVETPTLHTLVGGATARPFKTHHNALDLSLFLRIAPELYLKRLLVGGFERVYEIGRCYRNEGISTRHNPEFTMLEFYMAYATYETLMPLAEALFRHVDGFVLERLEQLGLGDAARALRAERPFTFDEPFARVPMRAAVEQGLARAGLPLGIAGELESLGFVLGPDGKRLPSPADALVDGYKKVSERAGRIDWGNLRRALGHCALPGERLFVAYEYLAEPFLVDDYRSQDGQKSIPVFIVDYPYEVSPLARKKDADPLLVDRFELFVHGRELCNAFSELNDPEDQAARFQAQVEAKARGAEETMDYDHDYVMALEHGMPPAAGFGLGVDRLVMAVAGQASIRDVIAFPLARPE
;
A
#
# COMPACT_ATOMS: atom_id res chain seq x y z
N MET A 1 -37.73 16.87 6.98
CA MET A 1 -37.08 15.97 7.96
C MET A 1 -35.63 15.87 7.55
N SER A 2 -34.70 16.09 8.45
CA SER A 2 -33.27 15.95 8.15
C SER A 2 -32.93 14.46 7.86
N ALA A 3 -31.86 14.20 7.11
CA ALA A 3 -31.41 12.83 6.82
C ALA A 3 -31.16 12.01 8.10
N GLU A 4 -30.66 12.66 9.15
CA GLU A 4 -30.46 12.05 10.48
C GLU A 4 -31.77 11.58 11.14
N SER A 5 -32.83 12.35 11.06
CA SER A 5 -34.15 11.95 11.61
C SER A 5 -34.73 10.75 10.87
N SER A 6 -34.42 10.58 9.59
CA SER A 6 -34.81 9.43 8.77
C SER A 6 -34.02 8.17 9.14
N GLU A 7 -32.71 8.29 9.39
CA GLU A 7 -31.86 7.17 9.80
C GLU A 7 -32.25 6.65 11.20
N GLU A 8 -32.48 7.55 12.15
CA GLU A 8 -32.93 7.21 13.50
C GLU A 8 -34.28 6.47 13.50
N ALA A 9 -35.23 6.92 12.69
CA ALA A 9 -36.52 6.25 12.55
C ALA A 9 -36.37 4.82 11.99
N LEU A 10 -35.53 4.62 10.98
CA LEU A 10 -35.21 3.29 10.44
C LEU A 10 -34.51 2.41 11.48
N MET A 11 -33.58 2.96 12.24
CA MET A 11 -32.91 2.21 13.32
C MET A 11 -33.89 1.78 14.39
N GLN A 12 -34.84 2.64 14.78
CA GLN A 12 -35.88 2.31 15.77
C GLN A 12 -36.79 1.18 15.25
N GLN A 13 -37.24 1.27 14.00
CA GLN A 13 -38.04 0.21 13.36
C GLN A 13 -37.32 -1.15 13.36
N ARG A 14 -36.01 -1.16 13.09
CA ARG A 14 -35.21 -2.39 13.11
C ARG A 14 -35.01 -2.95 14.52
N ARG A 15 -34.85 -2.09 15.54
CA ARG A 15 -34.83 -2.48 16.94
C ARG A 15 -36.15 -3.14 17.36
N GLU A 16 -37.29 -2.59 16.94
CA GLU A 16 -38.59 -3.16 17.18
C GLU A 16 -38.78 -4.55 16.53
N LYS A 17 -38.30 -4.71 15.28
CA LYS A 17 -38.26 -6.03 14.63
C LYS A 17 -37.40 -7.02 15.42
N ALA A 18 -36.24 -6.61 15.92
CA ALA A 18 -35.37 -7.46 16.75
C ALA A 18 -36.05 -7.83 18.10
N ALA A 19 -36.78 -6.91 18.72
CA ALA A 19 -37.51 -7.15 19.93
C ALA A 19 -38.63 -8.18 19.70
N ARG A 20 -39.45 -8.02 18.65
CA ARG A 20 -40.50 -8.99 18.26
C ARG A 20 -39.96 -10.39 18.02
N LEU A 21 -38.80 -10.52 17.37
CA LEU A 21 -38.16 -11.83 17.18
C LEU A 21 -37.79 -12.48 18.51
N ARG A 22 -37.29 -11.72 19.51
CA ARG A 22 -36.99 -12.23 20.85
C ARG A 22 -38.26 -12.70 21.59
N GLU A 23 -39.34 -11.93 21.48
CA GLU A 23 -40.66 -12.31 22.05
C GLU A 23 -41.19 -13.62 21.45
N GLN A 24 -40.85 -13.89 20.18
CA GLN A 24 -41.17 -15.16 19.49
C GLN A 24 -40.19 -16.29 19.80
N GLY A 25 -39.25 -16.10 20.72
CA GLY A 25 -38.24 -17.09 21.08
C GLY A 25 -37.09 -17.23 20.03
N GLN A 26 -37.01 -16.30 19.08
CA GLN A 26 -35.93 -16.26 18.06
C GLN A 26 -34.83 -15.29 18.45
N ASN A 27 -33.59 -15.75 18.42
CA ASN A 27 -32.44 -14.83 18.65
C ASN A 27 -32.06 -14.09 17.36
N PRO A 28 -32.24 -12.74 17.29
CA PRO A 28 -31.86 -11.97 16.13
C PRO A 28 -30.32 -11.79 15.96
N PHE A 29 -29.53 -12.37 16.87
CA PHE A 29 -28.06 -12.42 16.86
C PHE A 29 -27.61 -13.83 17.18
N ALA A 30 -27.96 -14.76 16.29
CA ALA A 30 -27.70 -16.19 16.48
C ALA A 30 -26.20 -16.52 16.37
N ASN A 31 -25.76 -17.51 17.15
CA ASN A 31 -24.38 -18.04 17.10
C ASN A 31 -24.35 -19.58 16.96
N ASP A 32 -25.48 -20.18 16.55
CA ASP A 32 -25.68 -21.63 16.39
C ASP A 32 -25.50 -22.11 14.94
N VAL A 33 -24.83 -21.29 14.09
CA VAL A 33 -24.56 -21.62 12.69
C VAL A 33 -23.49 -22.71 12.56
N LYS A 34 -23.69 -23.62 11.60
CA LYS A 34 -22.78 -24.74 11.32
C LYS A 34 -22.13 -24.59 9.96
N LEU A 35 -20.81 -24.46 9.91
CA LEU A 35 -20.05 -24.24 8.69
C LEU A 35 -19.80 -25.50 7.86
N ASP A 36 -19.80 -26.67 8.46
CA ASP A 36 -19.49 -27.98 7.87
C ASP A 36 -20.34 -28.35 6.64
N LYS A 37 -21.50 -27.70 6.48
CA LYS A 37 -22.42 -27.90 5.34
C LYS A 37 -22.63 -26.68 4.47
N ARG A 38 -21.86 -25.61 4.72
CA ARG A 38 -21.96 -24.37 3.96
C ARG A 38 -21.40 -24.54 2.56
N SER A 39 -22.10 -24.00 1.56
CA SER A 39 -21.54 -23.70 0.23
C SER A 39 -21.28 -22.20 0.10
N THR A 40 -20.09 -21.82 -0.31
CA THR A 40 -19.78 -20.43 -0.68
C THR A 40 -20.30 -20.10 -2.07
N VAL A 41 -20.48 -18.83 -2.39
CA VAL A 41 -20.87 -18.40 -3.75
C VAL A 41 -19.85 -18.87 -4.79
N GLN A 42 -18.55 -18.82 -4.48
CA GLN A 42 -17.49 -19.28 -5.37
C GLN A 42 -17.57 -20.80 -5.63
N GLU A 43 -17.79 -21.61 -4.61
CA GLU A 43 -17.96 -23.07 -4.76
C GLU A 43 -19.15 -23.41 -5.66
N LEU A 44 -20.26 -22.67 -5.50
CA LEU A 44 -21.43 -22.84 -6.37
C LEU A 44 -21.12 -22.44 -7.81
N ARG A 45 -20.41 -21.32 -8.03
CA ARG A 45 -20.00 -20.91 -9.38
C ARG A 45 -19.05 -21.91 -10.02
N VAL A 46 -18.10 -22.45 -9.28
CA VAL A 46 -17.20 -23.51 -9.77
C VAL A 46 -17.99 -24.79 -10.10
N LYS A 47 -18.89 -25.22 -9.21
CA LYS A 47 -19.75 -26.40 -9.47
C LYS A 47 -20.57 -26.25 -10.75
N PHE A 48 -21.16 -25.09 -10.98
CA PHE A 48 -22.01 -24.81 -12.13
C PHE A 48 -21.29 -24.19 -13.33
N ALA A 49 -19.97 -24.04 -13.29
CA ALA A 49 -19.19 -23.52 -14.42
C ALA A 49 -19.46 -24.26 -15.75
N PRO A 50 -19.64 -25.61 -15.79
CA PRO A 50 -19.98 -26.29 -17.04
C PRO A 50 -21.35 -25.96 -17.64
N ALA A 51 -22.20 -25.26 -16.89
CA ALA A 51 -23.51 -24.77 -17.35
C ALA A 51 -23.47 -23.28 -17.78
N LEU A 52 -22.33 -22.59 -17.65
CA LEU A 52 -22.18 -21.18 -18.00
C LEU A 52 -22.19 -21.01 -19.51
N ILE A 53 -23.14 -20.22 -20.04
CA ILE A 53 -23.30 -19.95 -21.47
C ILE A 53 -22.87 -18.54 -21.87
N ASP A 54 -22.84 -17.61 -20.92
CA ASP A 54 -22.34 -16.25 -21.09
C ASP A 54 -21.61 -15.81 -19.82
N ALA A 55 -20.29 -15.71 -19.91
CA ALA A 55 -19.44 -15.34 -18.78
C ALA A 55 -19.59 -13.85 -18.40
N LYS A 56 -19.88 -12.96 -19.37
CA LYS A 56 -20.01 -11.53 -19.14
C LYS A 56 -21.31 -11.20 -18.41
N GLU A 57 -22.41 -11.81 -18.84
CA GLU A 57 -23.74 -11.61 -18.26
C GLU A 57 -24.03 -12.61 -17.13
N LEU A 58 -23.10 -13.55 -16.84
CA LEU A 58 -23.25 -14.65 -15.88
C LEU A 58 -24.55 -15.44 -16.12
N ARG A 59 -24.83 -15.81 -17.39
CA ARG A 59 -25.98 -16.59 -17.77
C ARG A 59 -25.67 -18.08 -17.84
N TYR A 60 -26.61 -18.89 -17.34
CA TYR A 60 -26.46 -20.32 -17.18
C TYR A 60 -27.56 -21.07 -17.95
N ASP A 61 -27.25 -22.25 -18.46
CA ASP A 61 -28.20 -23.20 -19.04
C ASP A 61 -28.98 -23.87 -17.92
N ALA A 62 -30.32 -23.77 -17.98
CA ALA A 62 -31.19 -24.27 -16.90
C ALA A 62 -31.17 -25.80 -16.80
N ALA A 63 -31.20 -26.51 -17.92
CA ALA A 63 -31.22 -27.98 -17.96
C ALA A 63 -29.88 -28.53 -17.42
N ARG A 64 -28.78 -27.89 -17.82
CA ARG A 64 -27.45 -28.29 -17.35
C ARG A 64 -27.22 -27.99 -15.86
N VAL A 65 -27.76 -26.88 -15.32
CA VAL A 65 -27.73 -26.59 -13.89
C VAL A 65 -28.54 -27.64 -13.13
N GLU A 66 -29.73 -28.02 -13.61
CA GLU A 66 -30.56 -29.06 -12.97
C GLU A 66 -29.84 -30.42 -12.98
N GLU A 67 -29.22 -30.81 -14.07
CA GLU A 67 -28.40 -32.03 -14.14
C GLU A 67 -27.25 -32.04 -13.15
N LEU A 68 -26.47 -30.93 -13.06
CA LEU A 68 -25.32 -30.80 -12.16
C LEU A 68 -25.74 -30.70 -10.70
N ALA A 69 -26.87 -30.06 -10.42
CA ALA A 69 -27.42 -29.97 -9.07
C ALA A 69 -27.98 -31.30 -8.56
N ARG A 70 -28.46 -32.15 -9.47
CA ARG A 70 -29.18 -33.40 -9.09
C ARG A 70 -30.32 -33.08 -8.12
N GLN A 71 -30.27 -33.69 -6.92
CA GLN A 71 -31.21 -33.41 -5.83
C GLN A 71 -30.53 -32.66 -4.66
N ASP A 72 -29.35 -32.09 -4.89
CA ASP A 72 -28.58 -31.41 -3.84
C ASP A 72 -29.34 -30.20 -3.30
N SER A 73 -29.28 -30.04 -1.99
CA SER A 73 -29.74 -28.85 -1.29
C SER A 73 -28.52 -28.08 -0.76
N PHE A 74 -28.40 -26.83 -1.12
CA PHE A 74 -27.26 -25.97 -0.77
C PHE A 74 -27.62 -25.09 0.41
N LEU A 75 -26.69 -25.00 1.37
CA LEU A 75 -26.76 -24.11 2.52
C LEU A 75 -25.81 -22.93 2.31
N VAL A 76 -26.35 -21.73 2.25
CA VAL A 76 -25.57 -20.49 2.04
C VAL A 76 -25.77 -19.51 3.19
N PHE A 77 -24.69 -18.80 3.54
CA PHE A 77 -24.69 -17.72 4.53
C PHE A 77 -24.20 -16.44 3.88
N GLY A 78 -24.81 -15.32 4.20
CA GLY A 78 -24.31 -14.03 3.71
C GLY A 78 -25.18 -12.85 4.13
N ARG A 79 -24.74 -11.69 3.71
CA ARG A 79 -25.44 -10.42 3.90
C ARG A 79 -26.45 -10.19 2.78
N VAL A 80 -27.67 -9.80 3.13
CA VAL A 80 -28.67 -9.36 2.16
C VAL A 80 -28.30 -7.95 1.66
N VAL A 81 -27.98 -7.83 0.38
CA VAL A 81 -27.59 -6.54 -0.24
C VAL A 81 -28.67 -5.96 -1.15
N LEU A 82 -29.65 -6.75 -1.53
CA LEU A 82 -30.83 -6.32 -2.30
C LEU A 82 -32.03 -7.18 -1.92
N ARG A 83 -33.21 -6.57 -1.89
CA ARG A 83 -34.49 -7.27 -1.76
C ARG A 83 -35.53 -6.63 -2.68
N ARG A 84 -36.24 -7.48 -3.44
CA ARG A 84 -37.37 -7.07 -4.27
C ARG A 84 -38.52 -8.08 -4.04
N GLY A 85 -39.68 -7.57 -3.59
CA GLY A 85 -40.87 -8.38 -3.38
C GLY A 85 -41.90 -8.21 -4.50
N PHE A 86 -42.54 -9.31 -4.91
CA PHE A 86 -43.59 -9.33 -5.96
C PHE A 86 -44.74 -10.22 -5.45
N GLY A 87 -45.55 -9.69 -4.52
CA GLY A 87 -46.65 -10.44 -3.93
C GLY A 87 -46.21 -11.74 -3.26
N LYS A 88 -46.51 -12.90 -3.90
CA LYS A 88 -46.18 -14.25 -3.38
C LYS A 88 -44.75 -14.70 -3.66
N ALA A 89 -43.89 -13.85 -4.22
CA ALA A 89 -42.50 -14.13 -4.50
C ALA A 89 -41.60 -13.00 -4.05
N SER A 90 -40.35 -13.31 -3.69
CA SER A 90 -39.33 -12.33 -3.33
C SER A 90 -37.97 -12.78 -3.86
N PHE A 91 -37.23 -11.85 -4.42
CA PHE A 91 -35.82 -12.04 -4.76
C PHE A 91 -34.94 -11.29 -3.76
N LEU A 92 -33.95 -11.98 -3.25
CA LEU A 92 -32.92 -11.40 -2.40
C LEU A 92 -31.56 -11.61 -3.08
N ARG A 93 -30.65 -10.66 -2.95
CA ARG A 93 -29.27 -10.84 -3.34
C ARG A 93 -28.46 -11.00 -2.06
N LEU A 94 -27.84 -12.15 -1.94
CA LEU A 94 -26.97 -12.51 -0.83
C LEU A 94 -25.52 -12.28 -1.26
N ARG A 95 -24.72 -11.64 -0.42
CA ARG A 95 -23.28 -11.46 -0.61
C ARG A 95 -22.55 -12.18 0.51
N ASP A 96 -21.60 -13.05 0.15
CA ASP A 96 -20.61 -13.61 1.07
C ASP A 96 -19.20 -13.06 0.78
N GLY A 97 -18.17 -13.63 1.40
CA GLY A 97 -16.77 -13.20 1.17
C GLY A 97 -16.23 -13.53 -0.22
N SER A 98 -16.94 -14.32 -1.04
CA SER A 98 -16.51 -14.81 -2.34
C SER A 98 -17.35 -14.27 -3.52
N GLY A 99 -18.50 -13.62 -3.25
CA GLY A 99 -19.31 -13.04 -4.30
C GLY A 99 -20.77 -12.83 -3.95
N GLU A 100 -21.58 -12.61 -4.97
CA GLU A 100 -23.04 -12.43 -4.84
C GLU A 100 -23.80 -13.55 -5.54
N LEU A 101 -24.92 -13.95 -4.92
CA LEU A 101 -25.83 -14.98 -5.42
C LEU A 101 -27.28 -14.53 -5.24
N GLN A 102 -28.15 -14.83 -6.20
CA GLN A 102 -29.56 -14.56 -6.07
C GLN A 102 -30.24 -15.69 -5.27
N LEU A 103 -31.11 -15.31 -4.35
CA LEU A 103 -32.02 -16.18 -3.64
C LEU A 103 -33.44 -15.91 -4.13
N PHE A 104 -34.18 -16.95 -4.43
CA PHE A 104 -35.58 -16.88 -4.83
C PHE A 104 -36.48 -17.50 -3.78
N ALA A 105 -37.30 -16.68 -3.15
CA ALA A 105 -38.29 -17.06 -2.15
C ALA A 105 -39.68 -17.10 -2.75
N LYS A 106 -40.35 -18.23 -2.66
CA LYS A 106 -41.72 -18.42 -3.17
C LYS A 106 -42.62 -18.89 -2.04
N GLN A 107 -43.78 -18.26 -1.88
CA GLN A 107 -44.69 -18.54 -0.76
C GLN A 107 -45.16 -20.02 -0.74
N ASP A 108 -45.44 -20.57 -1.91
CA ASP A 108 -45.92 -21.97 -2.05
C ASP A 108 -44.85 -22.99 -1.61
N ILE A 109 -43.57 -22.64 -1.64
CA ILE A 109 -42.45 -23.53 -1.28
C ILE A 109 -42.02 -23.29 0.18
N LEU A 110 -41.91 -22.03 0.59
CA LEU A 110 -41.50 -21.66 1.95
C LEU A 110 -42.64 -21.87 2.98
N GLY A 111 -43.89 -21.88 2.54
CA GLY A 111 -45.04 -22.04 3.45
C GLY A 111 -45.04 -20.95 4.55
N SER A 112 -45.12 -21.36 5.80
CA SER A 112 -45.07 -20.45 6.97
C SER A 112 -43.74 -19.72 7.10
N GLY A 113 -42.62 -20.24 6.54
CA GLY A 113 -41.32 -19.62 6.51
C GLY A 113 -41.26 -18.34 5.65
N PHE A 114 -42.24 -18.11 4.75
CA PHE A 114 -42.32 -16.89 3.95
C PHE A 114 -42.52 -15.65 4.80
N ALA A 115 -43.23 -15.75 5.93
CA ALA A 115 -43.41 -14.66 6.87
C ALA A 115 -42.08 -14.17 7.51
N ALA A 116 -41.09 -15.05 7.63
CA ALA A 116 -39.79 -14.66 8.15
C ALA A 116 -39.11 -13.56 7.32
N LEU A 117 -39.45 -13.43 6.03
CA LEU A 117 -38.96 -12.38 5.16
C LEU A 117 -39.33 -10.99 5.65
N GLU A 118 -40.45 -10.81 6.36
CA GLU A 118 -40.89 -9.50 6.88
C GLU A 118 -39.91 -8.90 7.90
N SER A 119 -39.23 -9.80 8.66
CA SER A 119 -38.23 -9.39 9.64
C SER A 119 -36.85 -9.13 9.04
N ILE A 120 -36.62 -9.56 7.80
CA ILE A 120 -35.32 -9.43 7.11
C ILE A 120 -35.25 -8.12 6.36
N ASP A 121 -34.24 -7.30 6.67
CA ASP A 121 -33.94 -6.03 5.99
C ASP A 121 -32.63 -6.13 5.18
N ILE A 122 -32.39 -5.15 4.31
CA ILE A 122 -31.08 -4.97 3.65
C ILE A 122 -30.03 -4.72 4.74
N ALA A 123 -28.88 -5.32 4.60
CA ALA A 123 -27.74 -5.41 5.51
C ALA A 123 -27.79 -6.58 6.50
N ASP A 124 -28.94 -7.23 6.73
CA ASP A 124 -29.03 -8.39 7.61
C ASP A 124 -28.18 -9.56 7.07
N HIS A 125 -27.68 -10.39 7.99
CA HIS A 125 -27.12 -11.69 7.65
C HIS A 125 -28.17 -12.78 7.79
N VAL A 126 -28.21 -13.66 6.79
CA VAL A 126 -29.15 -14.74 6.74
C VAL A 126 -28.46 -16.09 6.50
N GLU A 127 -29.05 -17.14 7.01
CA GLU A 127 -28.85 -18.51 6.62
C GLU A 127 -29.98 -18.92 5.69
N ALA A 128 -29.66 -19.45 4.53
CA ALA A 128 -30.65 -19.84 3.54
C ALA A 128 -30.31 -21.21 2.95
N ARG A 129 -31.31 -22.07 2.81
CA ARG A 129 -31.20 -23.41 2.23
C ARG A 129 -32.16 -23.55 1.07
N GLY A 130 -31.72 -24.21 0.00
CA GLY A 130 -32.57 -24.44 -1.16
C GLY A 130 -31.88 -25.21 -2.27
N ARG A 131 -32.54 -25.30 -3.42
CA ARG A 131 -32.04 -25.97 -4.63
C ARG A 131 -31.53 -24.95 -5.63
N ALA A 132 -30.51 -25.32 -6.39
CA ALA A 132 -30.05 -24.47 -7.49
C ALA A 132 -31.09 -24.46 -8.61
N MET A 133 -31.33 -23.26 -9.17
CA MET A 133 -32.20 -23.04 -10.31
C MET A 133 -31.64 -21.94 -11.20
N VAL A 134 -32.14 -21.83 -12.41
CA VAL A 134 -31.87 -20.71 -13.30
C VAL A 134 -33.16 -19.95 -13.55
N THR A 135 -33.12 -18.62 -13.41
CA THR A 135 -34.28 -17.77 -13.71
C THR A 135 -34.55 -17.67 -15.19
N LYS A 136 -35.70 -17.12 -15.57
CA LYS A 136 -36.05 -16.87 -16.98
C LYS A 136 -35.04 -15.98 -17.73
N THR A 137 -34.31 -15.16 -17.00
CA THR A 137 -33.25 -14.30 -17.55
C THR A 137 -31.88 -14.96 -17.59
N GLY A 138 -31.77 -16.23 -17.17
CA GLY A 138 -30.51 -16.99 -17.19
C GLY A 138 -29.68 -16.89 -15.90
N GLU A 139 -30.14 -16.20 -14.86
CA GLU A 139 -29.33 -16.00 -13.64
C GLU A 139 -29.39 -17.23 -12.73
N LEU A 140 -28.20 -17.73 -12.31
CA LEU A 140 -28.08 -18.80 -11.30
C LEU A 140 -28.62 -18.30 -9.96
N SER A 141 -29.55 -19.06 -9.38
CA SER A 141 -30.25 -18.71 -8.14
C SER A 141 -30.42 -19.92 -7.24
N ILE A 142 -30.68 -19.69 -5.95
CA ILE A 142 -31.14 -20.72 -5.01
C ILE A 142 -32.63 -20.51 -4.76
N GLU A 143 -33.46 -21.49 -5.17
CA GLU A 143 -34.86 -21.54 -4.79
C GLU A 143 -34.98 -22.04 -3.35
N LEU A 144 -35.45 -21.17 -2.47
CA LEU A 144 -35.40 -21.35 -1.04
C LEU A 144 -36.43 -22.38 -0.52
N SER A 145 -35.97 -23.37 0.23
CA SER A 145 -36.78 -24.23 1.06
C SER A 145 -36.84 -23.75 2.52
N SER A 146 -35.82 -23.00 2.97
CA SER A 146 -35.82 -22.32 4.27
C SER A 146 -34.92 -21.07 4.25
N ILE A 147 -35.26 -20.10 5.09
CA ILE A 147 -34.46 -18.93 5.38
C ILE A 147 -34.65 -18.49 6.83
N ARG A 148 -33.57 -18.12 7.50
CA ARG A 148 -33.63 -17.51 8.84
C ARG A 148 -32.69 -16.34 8.96
N LEU A 149 -33.08 -15.40 9.78
CA LEU A 149 -32.20 -14.31 10.21
C LEU A 149 -31.17 -14.87 11.19
N ILE A 150 -29.89 -14.54 10.98
CA ILE A 150 -28.80 -14.88 11.92
C ILE A 150 -28.16 -13.65 12.56
N THR A 151 -28.16 -12.48 11.88
CA THR A 151 -27.72 -11.23 12.49
C THR A 151 -28.54 -10.07 11.96
N LYS A 152 -29.23 -9.35 12.85
CA LYS A 152 -29.97 -8.15 12.54
C LYS A 152 -29.05 -6.94 12.42
N ALA A 153 -29.03 -6.28 11.27
CA ALA A 153 -28.35 -5.02 11.08
C ALA A 153 -29.25 -3.88 11.57
N LEU A 154 -28.91 -3.27 12.70
CA LEU A 154 -29.71 -2.20 13.26
C LEU A 154 -29.57 -0.88 12.50
N ARG A 155 -28.39 -0.58 11.95
CA ARG A 155 -28.12 0.63 11.17
C ARG A 155 -28.30 0.33 9.68
N PRO A 156 -29.01 1.18 8.91
CA PRO A 156 -29.11 1.02 7.46
C PRO A 156 -27.74 1.21 6.79
N LEU A 157 -27.56 0.62 5.61
CA LEU A 157 -26.44 0.94 4.74
C LEU A 157 -26.71 2.28 4.03
N PRO A 158 -25.66 3.01 3.59
CA PRO A 158 -25.81 4.17 2.72
C PRO A 158 -26.62 3.84 1.46
N ASP A 159 -27.27 4.84 0.88
CA ASP A 159 -28.10 4.67 -0.31
C ASP A 159 -27.31 4.02 -1.47
N LYS A 160 -27.92 3.01 -2.08
CA LYS A 160 -27.31 2.15 -3.11
C LYS A 160 -26.83 2.91 -4.35
N TRP A 161 -27.45 4.03 -4.66
CA TRP A 161 -27.23 4.72 -5.94
C TRP A 161 -25.96 5.57 -5.96
N HIS A 162 -25.44 5.93 -4.79
CA HIS A 162 -24.26 6.80 -4.65
C HIS A 162 -23.13 6.17 -3.85
N GLY A 163 -23.34 4.98 -3.24
CA GLY A 163 -22.36 4.35 -2.35
C GLY A 163 -21.99 5.28 -1.17
N LEU A 164 -20.86 5.03 -0.56
CA LEU A 164 -20.21 5.95 0.37
C LEU A 164 -19.21 6.79 -0.43
N THR A 165 -19.60 8.00 -0.86
CA THR A 165 -18.80 8.87 -1.75
C THR A 165 -17.84 9.78 -1.00
N ASP A 166 -18.19 10.18 0.22
CA ASP A 166 -17.33 11.01 1.06
C ASP A 166 -16.05 10.25 1.44
N THR A 167 -14.92 10.74 0.96
CA THR A 167 -13.62 10.07 1.08
C THR A 167 -13.17 9.97 2.54
N ASP A 168 -13.40 10.99 3.37
CA ASP A 168 -13.02 10.95 4.78
C ASP A 168 -13.87 9.93 5.55
N LEU A 169 -15.16 9.93 5.30
CA LEU A 169 -16.09 8.97 5.90
C LEU A 169 -15.78 7.53 5.46
N ARG A 170 -15.33 7.29 4.21
CA ARG A 170 -14.87 5.98 3.72
C ARG A 170 -13.69 5.46 4.53
N TYR A 171 -12.73 6.30 4.88
CA TYR A 171 -11.58 5.90 5.68
C TYR A 171 -11.95 5.68 7.14
N ARG A 172 -12.81 6.52 7.72
CA ARG A 172 -13.26 6.38 9.11
C ARG A 172 -14.17 5.17 9.33
N ARG A 173 -15.06 4.90 8.36
CA ARG A 173 -16.02 3.79 8.41
C ARG A 173 -15.71 2.74 7.35
N ARG A 174 -14.47 2.28 7.30
CA ARG A 174 -14.01 1.29 6.32
C ARG A 174 -14.89 0.04 6.28
N TYR A 175 -15.46 -0.39 7.40
CA TYR A 175 -16.40 -1.51 7.47
C TYR A 175 -17.71 -1.24 6.70
N VAL A 176 -18.14 0.01 6.58
CA VAL A 176 -19.27 0.40 5.73
C VAL A 176 -18.82 0.52 4.27
N ASP A 177 -17.66 1.14 4.04
CA ASP A 177 -17.05 1.29 2.72
C ASP A 177 -16.90 -0.07 2.01
N LEU A 178 -16.40 -1.09 2.70
CA LEU A 178 -16.28 -2.46 2.19
C LEU A 178 -17.62 -3.11 1.80
N VAL A 179 -18.70 -2.70 2.42
CA VAL A 179 -20.04 -3.19 2.06
C VAL A 179 -20.65 -2.38 0.91
N ALA A 180 -20.47 -1.07 0.93
CA ALA A 180 -21.05 -0.15 -0.06
C ALA A 180 -20.26 -0.14 -1.38
N ASN A 181 -18.94 -0.26 -1.32
CA ASN A 181 -17.99 -0.17 -2.43
C ASN A 181 -17.14 -1.46 -2.50
N PRO A 182 -17.64 -2.55 -3.12
CA PRO A 182 -16.96 -3.86 -3.13
C PRO A 182 -15.55 -3.85 -3.75
N GLU A 183 -15.27 -2.91 -4.65
CA GLU A 183 -13.96 -2.73 -5.27
C GLU A 183 -12.85 -2.44 -4.25
N VAL A 184 -13.17 -1.83 -3.10
CA VAL A 184 -12.22 -1.58 -2.02
C VAL A 184 -11.62 -2.88 -1.47
N ALA A 185 -12.40 -3.94 -1.46
CA ALA A 185 -11.93 -5.26 -1.04
C ALA A 185 -10.82 -5.81 -1.95
N VAL A 186 -10.81 -5.45 -3.24
CA VAL A 186 -9.77 -5.87 -4.20
C VAL A 186 -8.42 -5.27 -3.80
N ALA A 187 -8.36 -3.98 -3.46
CA ALA A 187 -7.12 -3.33 -3.02
C ALA A 187 -6.55 -3.97 -1.74
N LEU A 188 -7.40 -4.27 -0.75
CA LEU A 188 -6.96 -4.92 0.49
C LEU A 188 -6.55 -6.39 0.28
N ARG A 189 -7.22 -7.10 -0.64
CA ARG A 189 -6.78 -8.46 -1.06
C ARG A 189 -5.45 -8.41 -1.78
N SER A 190 -5.28 -7.45 -2.71
CA SER A 190 -4.00 -7.24 -3.40
C SER A 190 -2.87 -6.99 -2.40
N ARG A 191 -3.11 -6.24 -1.32
CA ARG A 191 -2.14 -6.05 -0.24
C ARG A 191 -1.67 -7.39 0.37
N SER A 192 -2.61 -8.25 0.73
CA SER A 192 -2.27 -9.57 1.29
C SER A 192 -1.49 -10.43 0.29
N LEU A 193 -1.86 -10.38 -0.98
CA LEU A 193 -1.16 -11.11 -2.05
C LEU A 193 0.23 -10.56 -2.33
N VAL A 194 0.42 -9.23 -2.27
CA VAL A 194 1.75 -8.60 -2.38
C VAL A 194 2.67 -9.09 -1.26
N VAL A 195 2.20 -9.11 0.00
CA VAL A 195 3.01 -9.61 1.12
C VAL A 195 3.35 -11.09 0.95
N GLN A 196 2.40 -11.91 0.46
CA GLN A 196 2.69 -13.32 0.14
C GLN A 196 3.73 -13.45 -0.97
N ALA A 197 3.65 -12.65 -2.02
CA ALA A 197 4.60 -12.67 -3.13
C ALA A 197 6.00 -12.26 -2.69
N LEU A 198 6.12 -11.25 -1.82
CA LEU A 198 7.40 -10.84 -1.26
C LEU A 198 8.06 -11.97 -0.47
N ARG A 199 7.31 -12.66 0.40
CA ARG A 199 7.80 -13.84 1.13
C ARG A 199 8.19 -14.96 0.18
N ASP A 200 7.32 -15.36 -0.75
CA ASP A 200 7.59 -16.41 -1.72
C ASP A 200 8.87 -16.13 -2.53
N PHE A 201 9.10 -14.87 -2.91
CA PHE A 201 10.29 -14.47 -3.66
C PHE A 201 11.58 -14.58 -2.84
N LEU A 202 11.56 -14.16 -1.57
CA LEU A 202 12.73 -14.16 -0.68
C LEU A 202 13.03 -15.55 -0.13
N ASP A 203 12.00 -16.30 0.31
CA ASP A 203 12.15 -17.66 0.83
C ASP A 203 12.78 -18.61 -0.20
N ARG A 204 12.38 -18.50 -1.49
CA ARG A 204 13.01 -19.26 -2.59
C ARG A 204 14.46 -18.89 -2.87
N ARG A 205 14.99 -17.86 -2.23
CA ARG A 205 16.36 -17.37 -2.36
C ARG A 205 17.15 -17.50 -1.07
N ASP A 206 16.67 -18.36 -0.16
CA ASP A 206 17.30 -18.67 1.12
C ASP A 206 17.45 -17.45 2.06
N PHE A 207 16.55 -16.47 1.96
CA PHE A 207 16.46 -15.43 2.96
C PHE A 207 15.67 -15.91 4.18
N LEU A 208 16.19 -15.65 5.36
CA LEU A 208 15.53 -15.94 6.63
C LEU A 208 14.64 -14.76 7.05
N GLU A 209 13.34 -14.99 7.23
CA GLU A 209 12.45 -14.00 7.86
C GLU A 209 12.76 -13.93 9.36
N VAL A 210 12.98 -12.71 9.85
CA VAL A 210 13.27 -12.45 11.26
C VAL A 210 12.39 -11.33 11.80
N GLU A 211 12.28 -11.25 13.12
CA GLU A 211 11.62 -10.14 13.81
C GLU A 211 12.64 -9.46 14.72
N THR A 212 12.74 -8.14 14.61
CA THR A 212 13.60 -7.31 15.44
C THR A 212 12.75 -6.38 16.32
N PRO A 213 13.31 -5.76 17.37
CA PRO A 213 12.55 -4.92 18.28
C PRO A 213 11.80 -3.79 17.58
N THR A 214 10.54 -3.59 17.95
CA THR A 214 9.75 -2.41 17.55
C THR A 214 9.98 -1.22 18.47
N LEU A 215 10.34 -1.48 19.73
CA LEU A 215 10.70 -0.47 20.73
C LEU A 215 12.22 -0.35 20.81
N HIS A 216 12.74 0.83 20.49
CA HIS A 216 14.17 1.13 20.46
C HIS A 216 14.55 2.06 21.60
N THR A 217 15.76 1.90 22.12
CA THR A 217 16.35 2.82 23.11
C THR A 217 17.01 4.03 22.47
N LEU A 218 17.39 3.91 21.19
CA LEU A 218 18.03 4.94 20.37
C LEU A 218 17.30 5.12 19.06
N VAL A 219 17.37 6.30 18.48
CA VAL A 219 16.83 6.61 17.14
C VAL A 219 17.91 6.32 16.11
N GLY A 220 17.65 5.38 15.19
CA GLY A 220 18.63 5.00 14.16
C GLY A 220 18.02 4.22 13.00
N GLY A 221 18.82 3.96 11.96
CA GLY A 221 18.47 3.25 10.76
C GLY A 221 17.79 4.08 9.67
N ALA A 222 17.39 5.32 9.98
CA ALA A 222 16.87 6.31 9.01
C ALA A 222 16.93 7.72 9.62
N THR A 223 16.71 8.74 8.78
CA THR A 223 16.56 10.13 9.21
C THR A 223 15.08 10.48 9.21
N ALA A 224 14.42 10.38 10.36
CA ALA A 224 13.00 10.70 10.55
C ALA A 224 12.69 11.01 12.01
N ARG A 225 11.58 11.69 12.28
CA ARG A 225 11.13 11.97 13.64
C ARG A 225 10.46 10.74 14.25
N PRO A 226 10.92 10.25 15.44
CA PRO A 226 10.31 9.09 16.09
C PRO A 226 9.08 9.47 16.92
N PHE A 227 8.19 8.48 17.15
CA PHE A 227 7.25 8.52 18.26
C PHE A 227 7.97 8.09 19.54
N LYS A 228 7.68 8.77 20.65
CA LYS A 228 8.27 8.49 21.98
C LYS A 228 7.23 7.77 22.85
N THR A 229 7.71 6.85 23.67
CA THR A 229 6.92 6.17 24.70
C THR A 229 7.76 5.96 25.95
N HIS A 230 7.18 5.38 27.01
CA HIS A 230 7.85 5.16 28.29
C HIS A 230 7.53 3.77 28.84
N HIS A 231 8.56 3.04 29.26
CA HIS A 231 8.43 1.76 29.94
C HIS A 231 8.37 1.98 31.45
N ASN A 232 7.17 1.93 32.04
CA ASN A 232 6.95 2.32 33.45
C ASN A 232 7.76 1.49 34.45
N ALA A 233 7.89 0.17 34.25
CA ALA A 233 8.57 -0.69 35.21
C ALA A 233 10.09 -0.52 35.24
N LEU A 234 10.69 -0.05 34.14
CA LEU A 234 12.12 0.18 34.03
C LEU A 234 12.47 1.66 34.10
N ASP A 235 11.47 2.54 34.20
CA ASP A 235 11.63 4.01 34.12
C ASP A 235 12.47 4.42 32.90
N LEU A 236 12.16 3.84 31.72
CA LEU A 236 12.98 3.96 30.51
C LEU A 236 12.18 4.61 29.40
N SER A 237 12.72 5.69 28.83
CA SER A 237 12.18 6.28 27.59
C SER A 237 12.55 5.42 26.40
N LEU A 238 11.56 5.15 25.54
CA LEU A 238 11.70 4.34 24.34
C LEU A 238 11.14 5.08 23.12
N PHE A 239 11.54 4.62 21.95
CA PHE A 239 11.06 5.12 20.67
C PHE A 239 10.42 3.98 19.87
N LEU A 240 9.33 4.27 19.16
CA LEU A 240 8.87 3.37 18.12
C LEU A 240 9.86 3.43 16.95
N ARG A 241 10.26 2.28 16.43
CA ARG A 241 11.29 2.18 15.38
C ARG A 241 10.90 2.95 14.12
N ILE A 242 11.85 3.66 13.55
CA ILE A 242 11.73 4.31 12.24
C ILE A 242 12.20 3.42 11.10
N ALA A 243 13.08 2.44 11.40
CA ALA A 243 13.59 1.39 10.52
C ALA A 243 14.15 0.23 11.36
N PRO A 244 14.18 -1.02 10.90
CA PRO A 244 14.82 -2.18 11.56
C PRO A 244 16.32 -2.31 11.23
N GLU A 245 16.88 -1.51 10.35
CA GLU A 245 18.17 -1.58 9.69
C GLU A 245 19.33 -2.01 10.61
N LEU A 246 19.58 -1.27 11.70
CA LEU A 246 20.75 -1.51 12.54
C LEU A 246 20.68 -2.87 13.28
N TYR A 247 19.49 -3.39 13.54
CA TYR A 247 19.32 -4.73 14.11
C TYR A 247 19.53 -5.82 13.08
N LEU A 248 19.05 -5.63 11.85
CA LEU A 248 19.25 -6.61 10.76
C LEU A 248 20.74 -6.72 10.40
N LYS A 249 21.48 -5.61 10.38
CA LYS A 249 22.94 -5.61 10.18
C LYS A 249 23.71 -6.34 11.29
N ARG A 250 23.27 -6.23 12.56
CA ARG A 250 23.85 -7.02 13.66
C ARG A 250 23.68 -8.53 13.44
N LEU A 251 22.62 -8.98 12.77
CA LEU A 251 22.44 -10.38 12.42
C LEU A 251 23.47 -10.84 11.36
N LEU A 252 23.87 -9.95 10.43
CA LEU A 252 24.96 -10.25 9.48
C LEU A 252 26.29 -10.41 10.20
N VAL A 253 26.59 -9.58 11.20
CA VAL A 253 27.77 -9.76 12.07
C VAL A 253 27.69 -11.10 12.79
N GLY A 254 26.49 -11.52 13.21
CA GLY A 254 26.23 -12.83 13.85
C GLY A 254 26.34 -14.05 12.92
N GLY A 255 26.59 -13.84 11.62
CA GLY A 255 26.83 -14.91 10.65
C GLY A 255 25.62 -15.32 9.80
N PHE A 256 24.47 -14.66 9.91
CA PHE A 256 23.38 -14.84 8.94
C PHE A 256 23.72 -14.13 7.63
N GLU A 257 23.72 -14.85 6.51
CA GLU A 257 24.10 -14.26 5.22
C GLU A 257 22.95 -13.55 4.49
N ARG A 258 21.70 -13.96 4.75
CA ARG A 258 20.50 -13.40 4.11
C ARG A 258 19.37 -13.32 5.11
N VAL A 259 18.96 -12.13 5.45
CA VAL A 259 17.87 -11.89 6.39
C VAL A 259 16.89 -10.88 5.82
N TYR A 260 15.61 -11.01 6.19
CA TYR A 260 14.62 -10.00 5.88
C TYR A 260 13.59 -9.86 7.00
N GLU A 261 12.96 -8.71 7.07
CA GLU A 261 11.83 -8.43 7.94
C GLU A 261 10.74 -7.66 7.18
N ILE A 262 9.49 -8.10 7.29
CA ILE A 262 8.32 -7.34 6.88
C ILE A 262 7.61 -6.87 8.13
N GLY A 263 7.73 -5.57 8.44
CA GLY A 263 7.26 -5.04 9.70
C GLY A 263 6.73 -3.61 9.64
N ARG A 264 6.12 -3.18 10.74
CA ARG A 264 5.67 -1.80 10.91
C ARG A 264 6.84 -0.90 11.29
N CYS A 265 6.90 0.25 10.62
CA CYS A 265 7.74 1.38 10.98
C CYS A 265 6.88 2.60 11.25
N TYR A 266 7.41 3.54 12.02
CA TYR A 266 6.66 4.67 12.55
C TYR A 266 7.48 5.96 12.37
N ARG A 267 6.90 6.94 11.72
CA ARG A 267 7.49 8.26 11.55
C ARG A 267 6.49 9.33 11.99
N ASN A 268 6.85 10.21 12.90
CA ASN A 268 6.01 11.28 13.43
C ASN A 268 5.98 12.47 12.47
N GLU A 269 5.41 12.23 11.31
CA GLU A 269 5.33 13.15 10.18
C GLU A 269 3.87 13.47 9.82
N GLY A 270 3.68 14.41 8.89
CA GLY A 270 2.37 14.80 8.41
C GLY A 270 1.66 13.70 7.59
N ILE A 271 0.33 13.66 7.66
CA ILE A 271 -0.50 12.75 6.86
C ILE A 271 -0.72 13.36 5.47
N SER A 272 -0.45 12.57 4.43
CA SER A 272 -0.69 12.95 3.03
C SER A 272 -1.24 11.78 2.22
N THR A 273 -1.41 11.95 0.92
CA THR A 273 -1.76 10.86 0.00
C THR A 273 -0.62 9.83 -0.14
N ARG A 274 0.61 10.19 0.24
CA ARG A 274 1.82 9.36 0.11
C ARG A 274 2.40 8.91 1.46
N HIS A 275 1.98 9.54 2.58
CA HIS A 275 2.55 9.31 3.91
C HIS A 275 1.46 9.02 4.94
N ASN A 276 1.68 7.97 5.72
CA ASN A 276 0.93 7.62 6.90
C ASN A 276 1.93 7.41 8.05
N PRO A 277 1.68 7.92 9.26
CA PRO A 277 2.67 7.85 10.35
C PRO A 277 3.06 6.42 10.75
N GLU A 278 2.22 5.46 10.45
CA GLU A 278 2.43 4.03 10.60
C GLU A 278 2.32 3.37 9.23
N PHE A 279 3.37 2.68 8.79
CA PHE A 279 3.45 2.05 7.46
C PHE A 279 4.20 0.73 7.53
N THR A 280 4.07 -0.09 6.48
CA THR A 280 4.77 -1.37 6.39
C THR A 280 5.99 -1.23 5.48
N MET A 281 7.15 -1.67 5.99
CA MET A 281 8.38 -1.84 5.21
C MET A 281 8.73 -3.32 5.09
N LEU A 282 9.33 -3.66 3.96
CA LEU A 282 10.22 -4.80 3.82
C LEU A 282 11.65 -4.26 3.83
N GLU A 283 12.48 -4.79 4.72
CA GLU A 283 13.93 -4.63 4.61
C GLU A 283 14.58 -6.01 4.50
N PHE A 284 15.57 -6.14 3.62
CA PHE A 284 16.41 -7.33 3.54
C PHE A 284 17.87 -6.97 3.35
N TYR A 285 18.75 -7.83 3.85
CA TYR A 285 20.19 -7.66 3.82
C TYR A 285 20.84 -8.93 3.32
N MET A 286 21.84 -8.78 2.46
CA MET A 286 22.56 -9.89 1.83
C MET A 286 24.06 -9.67 1.97
N ALA A 287 24.72 -10.58 2.68
CA ALA A 287 26.17 -10.62 2.77
C ALA A 287 26.82 -10.97 1.40
N TYR A 288 28.01 -10.46 1.17
CA TYR A 288 28.80 -10.65 -0.06
C TYR A 288 28.11 -10.13 -1.34
N ALA A 289 27.18 -9.17 -1.16
CA ALA A 289 26.48 -8.48 -2.23
C ALA A 289 26.86 -6.99 -2.29
N THR A 290 26.59 -6.38 -3.42
CA THR A 290 26.72 -4.93 -3.64
C THR A 290 25.40 -4.35 -4.11
N TYR A 291 25.26 -3.01 -4.09
CA TYR A 291 24.08 -2.34 -4.62
C TYR A 291 23.81 -2.71 -6.10
N GLU A 292 24.85 -3.00 -6.89
CA GLU A 292 24.71 -3.47 -8.27
C GLU A 292 24.07 -4.86 -8.36
N THR A 293 24.35 -5.74 -7.40
CA THR A 293 23.71 -7.05 -7.29
C THR A 293 22.21 -6.90 -6.98
N LEU A 294 21.83 -5.88 -6.20
CA LEU A 294 20.45 -5.67 -5.81
C LEU A 294 19.57 -5.08 -6.92
N MET A 295 20.13 -4.38 -7.91
CA MET A 295 19.34 -3.82 -9.01
C MET A 295 18.60 -4.90 -9.82
N PRO A 296 19.27 -5.93 -10.39
CA PRO A 296 18.56 -7.01 -11.10
C PRO A 296 17.66 -7.84 -10.16
N LEU A 297 18.03 -7.97 -8.88
CA LEU A 297 17.19 -8.65 -7.89
C LEU A 297 15.89 -7.87 -7.67
N ALA A 298 15.96 -6.54 -7.58
CA ALA A 298 14.79 -5.67 -7.47
C ALA A 298 13.89 -5.78 -8.70
N GLU A 299 14.45 -5.71 -9.92
CA GLU A 299 13.68 -5.92 -11.16
C GLU A 299 12.92 -7.25 -11.14
N ALA A 300 13.60 -8.33 -10.74
CA ALA A 300 12.98 -9.65 -10.65
C ALA A 300 11.88 -9.68 -9.57
N LEU A 301 12.09 -9.03 -8.41
CA LEU A 301 11.11 -8.91 -7.33
C LEU A 301 9.83 -8.23 -7.79
N PHE A 302 9.94 -7.08 -8.44
CA PHE A 302 8.76 -6.32 -8.91
C PHE A 302 7.96 -7.09 -9.96
N ARG A 303 8.64 -7.75 -10.93
CA ARG A 303 7.97 -8.61 -11.92
C ARG A 303 7.32 -9.83 -11.29
N HIS A 304 7.98 -10.46 -10.31
CA HIS A 304 7.40 -11.59 -9.58
C HIS A 304 6.15 -11.19 -8.83
N VAL A 305 6.18 -10.09 -8.07
CA VAL A 305 5.02 -9.58 -7.32
C VAL A 305 3.85 -9.29 -8.27
N ASP A 306 4.09 -8.60 -9.38
CA ASP A 306 3.06 -8.25 -10.35
C ASP A 306 2.40 -9.48 -10.96
N GLY A 307 3.20 -10.47 -11.38
CA GLY A 307 2.71 -11.73 -11.93
C GLY A 307 1.96 -12.59 -10.90
N PHE A 308 2.50 -12.72 -9.70
CA PHE A 308 1.89 -13.48 -8.61
C PHE A 308 0.52 -12.94 -8.21
N VAL A 309 0.42 -11.61 -8.03
CA VAL A 309 -0.85 -10.97 -7.66
C VAL A 309 -1.90 -11.16 -8.76
N LEU A 310 -1.52 -11.01 -10.03
CA LEU A 310 -2.43 -11.23 -11.16
C LEU A 310 -2.95 -12.68 -11.17
N GLU A 311 -2.07 -13.67 -11.10
CA GLU A 311 -2.44 -15.09 -11.08
C GLU A 311 -3.39 -15.42 -9.92
N ARG A 312 -3.09 -14.93 -8.71
CA ARG A 312 -3.91 -15.18 -7.54
C ARG A 312 -5.29 -14.51 -7.60
N LEU A 313 -5.37 -13.30 -8.15
CA LEU A 313 -6.66 -12.63 -8.37
C LEU A 313 -7.49 -13.37 -9.43
N GLU A 314 -6.86 -13.95 -10.46
CA GLU A 314 -7.54 -14.81 -11.43
C GLU A 314 -8.13 -16.06 -10.76
N GLN A 315 -7.38 -16.74 -9.91
CA GLN A 315 -7.86 -17.88 -9.13
C GLN A 315 -9.05 -17.54 -8.21
N LEU A 316 -9.14 -16.28 -7.77
CA LEU A 316 -10.26 -15.76 -6.97
C LEU A 316 -11.45 -15.28 -7.82
N GLY A 317 -11.41 -15.42 -9.14
CA GLY A 317 -12.47 -14.96 -10.06
C GLY A 317 -12.46 -13.44 -10.27
N LEU A 318 -11.36 -12.75 -9.95
CA LEU A 318 -11.17 -11.30 -10.11
C LEU A 318 -10.21 -10.96 -11.26
N GLY A 319 -9.90 -11.92 -12.12
CA GLY A 319 -8.87 -11.80 -13.15
C GLY A 319 -9.14 -10.71 -14.17
N ASP A 320 -10.40 -10.52 -14.61
CA ASP A 320 -10.75 -9.48 -15.58
C ASP A 320 -10.47 -8.08 -15.01
N ALA A 321 -10.87 -7.83 -13.77
CA ALA A 321 -10.60 -6.57 -13.09
C ALA A 321 -9.08 -6.35 -12.90
N ALA A 322 -8.33 -7.40 -12.53
CA ALA A 322 -6.88 -7.32 -12.35
C ALA A 322 -6.15 -7.03 -13.69
N ARG A 323 -6.56 -7.69 -14.80
CA ARG A 323 -6.01 -7.43 -16.13
C ARG A 323 -6.32 -6.02 -16.61
N ALA A 324 -7.54 -5.53 -16.40
CA ALA A 324 -7.92 -4.16 -16.74
C ALA A 324 -7.06 -3.14 -15.97
N LEU A 325 -6.92 -3.30 -14.65
CA LEU A 325 -6.06 -2.45 -13.83
C LEU A 325 -4.60 -2.45 -14.33
N ARG A 326 -4.04 -3.63 -14.67
CA ARG A 326 -2.68 -3.74 -15.21
C ARG A 326 -2.55 -3.05 -16.57
N ALA A 327 -3.54 -3.19 -17.45
CA ALA A 327 -3.54 -2.55 -18.77
C ALA A 327 -3.62 -1.02 -18.68
N GLU A 328 -4.43 -0.50 -17.77
CA GLU A 328 -4.66 0.94 -17.56
C GLU A 328 -3.54 1.62 -16.76
N ARG A 329 -2.65 0.86 -16.10
CA ARG A 329 -1.53 1.45 -15.35
C ARG A 329 -0.67 2.34 -16.26
N PRO A 330 -0.27 3.54 -15.79
CA PRO A 330 0.53 4.47 -16.58
C PRO A 330 2.02 4.09 -16.64
N PHE A 331 2.40 2.94 -16.11
CA PHE A 331 3.76 2.38 -16.10
C PHE A 331 3.76 0.89 -16.40
N THR A 332 4.92 0.31 -16.70
CA THR A 332 5.11 -1.12 -16.91
C THR A 332 6.37 -1.63 -16.21
N PHE A 333 6.32 -2.90 -15.73
CA PHE A 333 7.50 -3.65 -15.26
C PHE A 333 8.06 -4.61 -16.32
N ASP A 334 7.43 -4.70 -17.49
CA ASP A 334 7.77 -5.69 -18.50
C ASP A 334 9.06 -5.34 -19.27
N GLU A 335 9.45 -4.05 -19.27
CA GLU A 335 10.69 -3.57 -19.88
C GLU A 335 11.85 -3.46 -18.87
N PRO A 336 13.12 -3.43 -19.34
CA PRO A 336 14.26 -3.16 -18.46
C PRO A 336 14.12 -1.82 -17.74
N PHE A 337 14.50 -1.77 -16.48
CA PHE A 337 14.49 -0.55 -15.69
C PHE A 337 15.68 0.33 -16.07
N ALA A 338 15.47 1.63 -16.19
CA ALA A 338 16.55 2.58 -16.49
C ALA A 338 17.50 2.71 -15.28
N ARG A 339 18.79 2.97 -15.56
CA ARG A 339 19.82 3.22 -14.53
C ARG A 339 20.48 4.55 -14.86
N VAL A 340 20.37 5.50 -13.96
CA VAL A 340 20.73 6.90 -14.25
C VAL A 340 21.49 7.50 -13.07
N PRO A 341 22.74 7.97 -13.29
CA PRO A 341 23.44 8.76 -12.29
C PRO A 341 22.66 10.03 -11.93
N MET A 342 22.61 10.39 -10.64
CA MET A 342 21.85 11.55 -10.17
C MET A 342 22.19 12.83 -10.94
N ARG A 343 23.49 13.11 -11.14
CA ARG A 343 23.94 14.27 -11.91
C ARG A 343 23.42 14.24 -13.36
N ALA A 344 23.50 13.08 -14.01
CA ALA A 344 23.00 12.91 -15.37
C ALA A 344 21.50 13.10 -15.47
N ALA A 345 20.74 12.66 -14.46
CA ALA A 345 19.29 12.91 -14.40
C ALA A 345 18.97 14.40 -14.34
N VAL A 346 19.69 15.17 -13.53
CA VAL A 346 19.56 16.63 -13.47
C VAL A 346 19.87 17.27 -14.82
N GLU A 347 20.99 16.90 -15.45
CA GLU A 347 21.42 17.45 -16.74
C GLU A 347 20.41 17.12 -17.86
N GLN A 348 19.91 15.87 -17.91
CA GLN A 348 18.88 15.47 -18.88
C GLN A 348 17.57 16.22 -18.67
N GLY A 349 17.12 16.37 -17.44
CA GLY A 349 15.94 17.13 -17.09
C GLY A 349 16.05 18.59 -17.53
N LEU A 350 17.18 19.20 -17.27
CA LEU A 350 17.50 20.58 -17.67
C LEU A 350 17.57 20.75 -19.19
N ALA A 351 18.25 19.84 -19.89
CA ALA A 351 18.36 19.88 -21.36
C ALA A 351 16.97 19.82 -22.02
N ARG A 352 16.09 18.90 -21.56
CA ARG A 352 14.72 18.80 -22.06
C ARG A 352 13.84 20.00 -21.68
N ALA A 353 14.19 20.72 -20.62
CA ALA A 353 13.55 21.98 -20.26
C ALA A 353 14.08 23.18 -21.07
N GLY A 354 15.08 22.98 -21.92
CA GLY A 354 15.74 24.06 -22.68
C GLY A 354 16.67 24.90 -21.83
N LEU A 355 17.19 24.34 -20.72
CA LEU A 355 18.12 25.01 -19.82
C LEU A 355 19.57 24.55 -20.07
N PRO A 356 20.59 25.35 -19.74
CA PRO A 356 22.00 24.99 -19.91
C PRO A 356 22.38 23.75 -19.08
N LEU A 357 23.17 22.83 -19.62
CA LEU A 357 23.59 21.59 -18.97
C LEU A 357 24.47 21.82 -17.73
N GLY A 358 25.24 22.93 -17.69
CA GLY A 358 26.15 23.25 -16.59
C GLY A 358 25.47 23.65 -15.27
N ILE A 359 24.14 23.87 -15.26
CA ILE A 359 23.42 24.44 -14.11
C ILE A 359 23.55 23.60 -12.85
N ALA A 360 23.59 22.25 -12.99
CA ALA A 360 23.76 21.36 -11.85
C ALA A 360 25.11 21.57 -11.15
N GLY A 361 26.19 21.67 -11.91
CA GLY A 361 27.51 21.97 -11.39
C GLY A 361 27.62 23.38 -10.84
N GLU A 362 26.96 24.34 -11.47
CA GLU A 362 26.89 25.72 -10.99
C GLU A 362 26.15 25.80 -9.66
N LEU A 363 24.99 25.13 -9.52
CA LEU A 363 24.25 25.07 -8.26
C LEU A 363 25.02 24.34 -7.15
N GLU A 364 25.77 23.30 -7.48
CA GLU A 364 26.62 22.56 -6.54
C GLU A 364 27.81 23.44 -6.06
N SER A 365 28.41 24.23 -6.94
CA SER A 365 29.58 25.09 -6.65
C SER A 365 29.21 26.37 -5.92
N LEU A 366 27.96 26.85 -6.04
CA LEU A 366 27.53 28.13 -5.48
C LEU A 366 27.34 28.02 -3.95
N GLY A 367 28.33 28.55 -3.23
CA GLY A 367 28.24 28.71 -1.77
C GLY A 367 27.23 29.78 -1.37
N PHE A 368 26.55 29.58 -0.23
CA PHE A 368 25.82 30.64 0.44
C PHE A 368 26.79 31.51 1.22
N VAL A 369 26.73 32.82 1.01
CA VAL A 369 27.45 33.78 1.83
C VAL A 369 26.48 34.30 2.88
N LEU A 370 26.79 34.02 4.17
CA LEU A 370 26.10 34.65 5.30
C LEU A 370 26.78 35.98 5.59
N GLY A 371 25.98 37.03 5.77
CA GLY A 371 26.47 38.32 6.25
C GLY A 371 26.90 38.25 7.73
N PRO A 372 27.56 39.28 8.25
CA PRO A 372 28.00 39.37 9.63
C PRO A 372 26.86 39.28 10.64
N ASP A 373 25.64 39.54 10.21
CA ASP A 373 24.39 39.46 11.00
C ASP A 373 23.70 38.09 10.94
N GLY A 374 24.36 37.10 10.33
CA GLY A 374 23.81 35.76 10.11
C GLY A 374 22.71 35.71 9.06
N LYS A 375 22.38 36.85 8.40
CA LYS A 375 21.42 36.86 7.32
C LYS A 375 22.09 36.51 6.00
N ARG A 376 21.33 35.81 5.17
CA ARG A 376 21.77 35.42 3.85
C ARG A 376 21.94 36.63 2.95
N LEU A 377 23.13 36.80 2.38
CA LEU A 377 23.36 37.74 1.31
C LEU A 377 22.82 37.18 -0.02
N PRO A 378 22.35 38.05 -0.94
CA PRO A 378 22.06 37.64 -2.31
C PRO A 378 23.27 36.91 -2.91
N SER A 379 23.03 35.68 -3.41
CA SER A 379 24.10 34.86 -3.99
C SER A 379 23.97 34.84 -5.51
N PRO A 380 25.03 34.50 -6.25
CA PRO A 380 24.95 34.25 -7.69
C PRO A 380 23.87 33.20 -8.03
N ALA A 381 23.58 32.24 -7.11
CA ALA A 381 22.49 31.30 -7.27
C ALA A 381 21.12 31.96 -7.40
N ASP A 382 20.88 33.07 -6.70
CA ASP A 382 19.60 33.78 -6.78
C ASP A 382 19.40 34.40 -8.17
N ALA A 383 20.45 35.00 -8.72
CA ALA A 383 20.43 35.57 -10.05
C ALA A 383 20.30 34.51 -11.15
N LEU A 384 20.98 33.36 -10.97
CA LEU A 384 20.90 32.21 -11.85
C LEU A 384 19.47 31.64 -11.89
N VAL A 385 18.90 31.35 -10.72
CA VAL A 385 17.53 30.83 -10.58
C VAL A 385 16.51 31.80 -11.20
N ASP A 386 16.64 33.10 -10.97
CA ASP A 386 15.75 34.12 -11.54
C ASP A 386 15.90 34.26 -13.07
N GLY A 387 17.11 34.05 -13.60
CA GLY A 387 17.39 34.05 -15.04
C GLY A 387 16.69 32.91 -15.78
N TYR A 388 16.62 31.73 -15.17
CA TYR A 388 16.08 30.52 -15.82
C TYR A 388 14.57 30.32 -15.70
N LYS A 389 13.86 31.01 -14.82
CA LYS A 389 12.39 30.88 -14.61
C LYS A 389 11.54 30.98 -15.88
N LYS A 390 12.03 31.67 -16.91
CA LYS A 390 11.25 32.07 -18.10
C LYS A 390 11.63 31.33 -19.38
N VAL A 391 12.50 30.31 -19.33
CA VAL A 391 13.14 29.79 -20.53
C VAL A 391 12.29 28.79 -21.31
N SER A 392 11.47 27.97 -20.67
CA SER A 392 10.60 27.01 -21.36
C SER A 392 9.36 26.66 -20.56
N GLU A 393 8.34 26.04 -21.23
CA GLU A 393 7.13 25.52 -20.60
C GLU A 393 7.44 24.47 -19.52
N ARG A 394 8.40 23.58 -19.78
CA ARG A 394 8.84 22.57 -18.81
C ARG A 394 9.52 23.20 -17.59
N ALA A 395 10.31 24.24 -17.78
CA ALA A 395 10.90 25.00 -16.69
C ALA A 395 9.83 25.67 -15.81
N GLY A 396 8.67 26.02 -16.37
CA GLY A 396 7.51 26.52 -15.62
C GLY A 396 6.93 25.55 -14.60
N ARG A 397 7.23 24.24 -14.72
CA ARG A 397 6.84 23.20 -13.75
C ARG A 397 7.80 23.09 -12.55
N ILE A 398 8.93 23.79 -12.58
CA ILE A 398 9.94 23.78 -11.51
C ILE A 398 9.51 24.76 -10.41
N ASP A 399 9.43 24.30 -9.16
CA ASP A 399 9.17 25.17 -8.00
C ASP A 399 10.45 25.91 -7.59
N TRP A 400 10.75 26.97 -8.32
CA TRP A 400 11.95 27.79 -8.11
C TRP A 400 12.00 28.45 -6.72
N GLY A 401 10.85 28.73 -6.13
CA GLY A 401 10.77 29.34 -4.79
C GLY A 401 11.22 28.38 -3.71
N ASN A 402 10.72 27.14 -3.77
CA ASN A 402 11.10 26.09 -2.84
C ASN A 402 12.53 25.59 -3.08
N LEU A 403 12.96 25.44 -4.35
CA LEU A 403 14.35 25.11 -4.69
C LEU A 403 15.32 26.10 -4.04
N ARG A 404 15.08 27.43 -4.22
CA ARG A 404 15.93 28.48 -3.62
C ARG A 404 15.99 28.36 -2.09
N ARG A 405 14.83 28.12 -1.46
CA ARG A 405 14.74 27.96 0.00
C ARG A 405 15.51 26.73 0.46
N ALA A 406 15.32 25.58 -0.18
CA ALA A 406 16.00 24.33 0.14
C ALA A 406 17.52 24.45 -0.03
N LEU A 407 18.00 25.01 -1.16
CA LEU A 407 19.43 25.31 -1.35
C LEU A 407 19.98 26.22 -0.26
N GLY A 408 19.14 27.10 0.33
CA GLY A 408 19.51 27.99 1.45
C GLY A 408 19.87 27.28 2.74
N HIS A 409 19.45 26.03 2.90
CA HIS A 409 19.75 25.22 4.08
C HIS A 409 20.93 24.26 3.85
N CYS A 410 21.40 24.09 2.62
CA CYS A 410 22.50 23.19 2.31
C CYS A 410 23.86 23.79 2.70
N ALA A 411 24.61 23.08 3.54
CA ALA A 411 25.96 23.45 3.93
C ALA A 411 27.02 22.90 2.96
N LEU A 412 26.78 21.71 2.41
CA LEU A 412 27.76 20.92 1.65
C LEU A 412 27.36 20.80 0.15
N PRO A 413 28.33 20.61 -0.77
CA PRO A 413 28.07 20.47 -2.19
C PRO A 413 27.12 19.35 -2.55
N GLY A 414 27.27 18.16 -1.93
CA GLY A 414 26.42 17.02 -2.20
C GLY A 414 24.97 17.20 -1.75
N GLU A 415 24.74 17.92 -0.64
CA GLU A 415 23.37 18.32 -0.24
C GLU A 415 22.72 19.19 -1.32
N ARG A 416 23.47 20.07 -1.97
CA ARG A 416 22.95 20.92 -3.05
C ARG A 416 22.64 20.13 -4.32
N LEU A 417 23.50 19.17 -4.68
CA LEU A 417 23.23 18.28 -5.81
C LEU A 417 21.95 17.47 -5.57
N PHE A 418 21.78 16.96 -4.36
CA PHE A 418 20.56 16.22 -3.99
C PHE A 418 19.31 17.10 -4.08
N VAL A 419 19.35 18.32 -3.53
CA VAL A 419 18.26 19.30 -3.65
C VAL A 419 18.01 19.66 -5.12
N ALA A 420 19.06 19.86 -5.92
CA ALA A 420 18.90 20.10 -7.35
C ALA A 420 18.19 18.93 -8.05
N TYR A 421 18.51 17.69 -7.69
CA TYR A 421 17.83 16.50 -8.19
C TYR A 421 16.34 16.50 -7.83
N GLU A 422 15.98 16.71 -6.57
CA GLU A 422 14.58 16.70 -6.09
C GLU A 422 13.68 17.70 -6.84
N TYR A 423 14.21 18.86 -7.23
CA TYR A 423 13.42 19.92 -7.89
C TYR A 423 13.56 19.95 -9.40
N LEU A 424 14.71 19.55 -9.94
CA LEU A 424 15.02 19.72 -11.37
C LEU A 424 14.92 18.42 -12.18
N ALA A 425 15.00 17.25 -11.53
CA ALA A 425 14.96 15.95 -12.19
C ALA A 425 13.80 15.06 -11.75
N GLU A 426 13.65 14.81 -10.46
CA GLU A 426 12.66 13.86 -9.93
C GLU A 426 11.22 14.11 -10.45
N PRO A 427 10.68 15.35 -10.50
CA PRO A 427 9.33 15.62 -11.00
C PRO A 427 9.13 15.27 -12.48
N PHE A 428 10.21 15.02 -13.22
CA PHE A 428 10.20 14.77 -14.65
C PHE A 428 10.55 13.32 -15.03
N LEU A 429 10.90 12.45 -14.08
CA LEU A 429 11.26 11.06 -14.33
C LEU A 429 10.18 10.30 -15.12
N VAL A 430 8.90 10.60 -14.88
CA VAL A 430 7.77 10.01 -15.61
C VAL A 430 7.80 10.33 -17.09
N ASP A 431 8.18 11.55 -17.44
CA ASP A 431 8.22 12.02 -18.82
C ASP A 431 9.52 11.63 -19.54
N ASP A 432 10.60 11.54 -18.76
CA ASP A 432 11.94 11.31 -19.28
C ASP A 432 12.23 9.84 -19.58
N TYR A 433 11.61 8.91 -18.83
CA TYR A 433 11.87 7.48 -18.97
C TYR A 433 10.60 6.74 -19.34
N ARG A 434 10.46 6.47 -20.64
CA ARG A 434 9.27 5.87 -21.24
C ARG A 434 9.56 4.50 -21.82
N SER A 435 8.50 3.66 -21.93
CA SER A 435 8.52 2.42 -22.68
C SER A 435 8.90 2.64 -24.14
N GLN A 436 9.33 1.59 -24.84
CA GLN A 436 9.74 1.67 -26.25
C GLN A 436 8.65 2.25 -27.15
N ASP A 437 7.37 1.98 -26.84
CA ASP A 437 6.22 2.55 -27.55
C ASP A 437 5.82 3.97 -27.09
N GLY A 438 6.49 4.51 -26.08
CA GLY A 438 6.23 5.83 -25.50
C GLY A 438 4.90 5.93 -24.70
N GLN A 439 4.15 4.85 -24.55
CA GLN A 439 2.82 4.90 -23.92
C GLN A 439 2.87 4.92 -22.39
N LYS A 440 3.84 4.20 -21.79
CA LYS A 440 3.96 4.03 -20.34
C LYS A 440 5.31 4.56 -19.84
N SER A 441 5.39 4.94 -18.58
CA SER A 441 6.68 5.15 -17.94
C SER A 441 7.31 3.81 -17.56
N ILE A 442 8.64 3.75 -17.53
CA ILE A 442 9.39 2.62 -17.00
C ILE A 442 9.99 2.99 -15.63
N PRO A 443 10.27 2.03 -14.75
CA PRO A 443 10.98 2.28 -13.51
C PRO A 443 12.41 2.77 -13.75
N VAL A 444 12.89 3.62 -12.84
CA VAL A 444 14.21 4.26 -12.94
C VAL A 444 14.97 4.08 -11.64
N PHE A 445 16.15 3.46 -11.71
CA PHE A 445 17.15 3.52 -10.66
C PHE A 445 17.94 4.81 -10.78
N ILE A 446 17.86 5.65 -9.77
CA ILE A 446 18.79 6.78 -9.61
C ILE A 446 19.95 6.29 -8.78
N VAL A 447 21.16 6.43 -9.31
CA VAL A 447 22.41 5.96 -8.68
C VAL A 447 23.36 7.15 -8.43
N ASP A 448 24.49 6.89 -7.79
CA ASP A 448 25.55 7.88 -7.54
C ASP A 448 25.08 9.03 -6.65
N TYR A 449 24.55 8.68 -5.50
CA TYR A 449 24.16 9.63 -4.45
C TYR A 449 25.38 10.24 -3.78
N PRO A 450 25.31 11.53 -3.37
CA PRO A 450 26.36 12.14 -2.55
C PRO A 450 26.47 11.45 -1.17
N TYR A 451 27.70 11.37 -0.65
CA TYR A 451 27.95 10.74 0.66
C TYR A 451 27.32 11.53 1.82
N GLU A 452 27.20 12.85 1.67
CA GLU A 452 26.66 13.75 2.70
C GLU A 452 25.19 13.43 3.06
N VAL A 453 24.43 12.94 2.09
CA VAL A 453 23.01 12.58 2.26
C VAL A 453 22.79 11.08 2.44
N SER A 454 23.85 10.33 2.74
CA SER A 454 23.82 8.86 2.78
C SER A 454 24.66 8.30 3.95
N PRO A 455 24.24 8.55 5.21
CA PRO A 455 25.09 8.30 6.40
C PRO A 455 25.39 6.83 6.71
N LEU A 456 24.66 5.87 6.10
CA LEU A 456 24.82 4.44 6.35
C LEU A 456 25.34 3.67 5.12
N ALA A 457 25.48 4.36 3.97
CA ALA A 457 25.95 3.77 2.73
C ALA A 457 27.47 3.86 2.58
N ARG A 458 28.09 2.83 1.98
CA ARG A 458 29.52 2.81 1.69
C ARG A 458 29.88 3.81 0.59
N LYS A 459 30.99 4.53 0.76
CA LYS A 459 31.58 5.37 -0.30
C LYS A 459 32.08 4.51 -1.47
N LYS A 460 31.99 5.06 -2.68
CA LYS A 460 32.62 4.43 -3.86
C LYS A 460 34.13 4.49 -3.74
N ASP A 461 34.80 3.37 -4.08
CA ASP A 461 36.26 3.32 -4.08
C ASP A 461 36.87 4.27 -5.14
N ALA A 462 36.19 4.44 -6.28
CA ALA A 462 36.66 5.28 -7.39
C ALA A 462 36.38 6.78 -7.19
N ASP A 463 35.33 7.13 -6.45
CA ASP A 463 34.94 8.52 -6.16
C ASP A 463 34.33 8.60 -4.76
N PRO A 464 35.11 8.91 -3.73
CA PRO A 464 34.65 8.95 -2.33
C PRO A 464 33.66 10.08 -2.03
N LEU A 465 33.36 10.98 -2.96
CA LEU A 465 32.28 11.96 -2.82
C LEU A 465 30.90 11.34 -3.07
N LEU A 466 30.87 10.15 -3.67
CA LEU A 466 29.67 9.39 -3.97
C LEU A 466 29.61 8.10 -3.14
N VAL A 467 28.40 7.57 -3.00
CA VAL A 467 28.15 6.27 -2.33
C VAL A 467 27.57 5.25 -3.31
N ASP A 468 27.76 3.98 -2.98
CA ASP A 468 27.16 2.82 -3.64
C ASP A 468 25.69 2.68 -3.24
N ARG A 469 24.81 3.50 -3.80
CA ARG A 469 23.38 3.61 -3.45
C ARG A 469 22.54 3.79 -4.70
N PHE A 470 21.32 3.25 -4.64
CA PHE A 470 20.26 3.63 -5.56
C PHE A 470 18.94 3.85 -4.83
N GLU A 471 18.09 4.68 -5.42
CA GLU A 471 16.66 4.68 -5.17
C GLU A 471 15.92 4.28 -6.45
N LEU A 472 14.84 3.51 -6.32
CA LEU A 472 14.01 3.10 -7.44
C LEU A 472 12.71 3.90 -7.45
N PHE A 473 12.50 4.60 -8.55
CA PHE A 473 11.28 5.37 -8.81
C PHE A 473 10.38 4.62 -9.80
N VAL A 474 9.10 4.48 -9.45
CA VAL A 474 8.06 3.94 -10.32
C VAL A 474 6.99 5.01 -10.48
N HIS A 475 6.80 5.47 -11.70
CA HIS A 475 5.86 6.54 -12.03
C HIS A 475 5.96 7.75 -11.10
N GLY A 476 7.19 8.26 -10.91
CA GLY A 476 7.50 9.44 -10.08
C GLY A 476 7.30 9.23 -8.57
N ARG A 477 7.32 7.99 -8.11
CA ARG A 477 7.25 7.64 -6.69
C ARG A 477 8.44 6.75 -6.34
N GLU A 478 9.20 7.15 -5.35
CA GLU A 478 10.20 6.28 -4.71
C GLU A 478 9.50 5.07 -4.07
N LEU A 479 9.89 3.86 -4.48
CA LEU A 479 9.37 2.61 -3.92
C LEU A 479 10.40 1.91 -3.04
N CYS A 480 11.67 1.96 -3.41
CA CYS A 480 12.74 1.35 -2.61
C CYS A 480 14.04 2.16 -2.65
N ASN A 481 14.84 1.94 -1.63
CA ASN A 481 16.18 2.47 -1.44
C ASN A 481 17.12 1.32 -1.09
N ALA A 482 18.31 1.27 -1.68
CA ALA A 482 19.27 0.22 -1.44
C ALA A 482 20.70 0.73 -1.59
N PHE A 483 21.63 0.15 -0.84
CA PHE A 483 23.04 0.51 -0.92
C PHE A 483 23.95 -0.64 -0.48
N SER A 484 25.23 -0.56 -0.90
CA SER A 484 26.29 -1.31 -0.27
C SER A 484 26.51 -0.77 1.14
N GLU A 485 26.52 -1.66 2.12
CA GLU A 485 26.55 -1.29 3.52
C GLU A 485 27.91 -0.76 3.95
N LEU A 486 27.91 0.30 4.73
CA LEU A 486 29.11 0.78 5.39
C LEU A 486 29.49 -0.23 6.49
N ASN A 487 30.64 -0.88 6.33
CA ASN A 487 31.14 -1.89 7.25
C ASN A 487 32.46 -1.50 7.94
N ASP A 488 32.95 -0.28 7.67
CA ASP A 488 34.09 0.32 8.38
C ASP A 488 33.62 0.97 9.67
N PRO A 489 34.01 0.46 10.87
CA PRO A 489 33.56 1.00 12.15
C PRO A 489 34.04 2.43 12.41
N GLU A 490 35.23 2.81 11.90
CA GLU A 490 35.77 4.17 12.13
C GLU A 490 35.03 5.20 11.28
N ASP A 491 34.74 4.90 10.00
CA ASP A 491 33.92 5.78 9.13
C ASP A 491 32.48 5.87 9.68
N GLN A 492 31.91 4.74 10.15
CA GLN A 492 30.55 4.74 10.73
C GLN A 492 30.48 5.60 12.02
N ALA A 493 31.48 5.49 12.90
CA ALA A 493 31.56 6.31 14.12
C ALA A 493 31.64 7.80 13.77
N ALA A 494 32.48 8.17 12.79
CA ALA A 494 32.60 9.55 12.34
C ALA A 494 31.28 10.09 11.76
N ARG A 495 30.52 9.27 11.02
CA ARG A 495 29.22 9.69 10.48
C ARG A 495 28.15 9.83 11.57
N PHE A 496 28.09 8.95 12.55
CA PHE A 496 27.20 9.13 13.70
C PHE A 496 27.54 10.40 14.47
N GLN A 497 28.83 10.69 14.66
CA GLN A 497 29.25 11.94 15.31
C GLN A 497 28.77 13.16 14.53
N ALA A 498 28.88 13.16 13.20
CA ALA A 498 28.38 14.24 12.34
C ALA A 498 26.85 14.42 12.45
N GLN A 499 26.08 13.33 12.59
CA GLN A 499 24.62 13.39 12.82
C GLN A 499 24.30 14.03 14.19
N VAL A 500 25.03 13.67 15.25
CA VAL A 500 24.87 14.27 16.59
C VAL A 500 25.18 15.77 16.55
N GLU A 501 26.23 16.18 15.85
CA GLU A 501 26.58 17.59 15.67
C GLU A 501 25.52 18.35 14.85
N ALA A 502 24.97 17.74 13.80
CA ALA A 502 23.86 18.31 13.05
C ALA A 502 22.62 18.53 13.92
N LYS A 503 22.30 17.54 14.80
CA LYS A 503 21.24 17.65 15.80
C LYS A 503 21.47 18.81 16.76
N ALA A 504 22.70 18.98 17.25
CA ALA A 504 23.07 20.10 18.14
C ALA A 504 22.92 21.46 17.43
N ARG A 505 23.05 21.52 16.10
CA ARG A 505 22.81 22.73 15.28
C ARG A 505 21.32 22.94 14.93
N GLY A 506 20.43 22.08 15.38
CA GLY A 506 18.98 22.22 15.20
C GLY A 506 18.38 21.37 14.07
N ALA A 507 19.12 20.44 13.49
CA ALA A 507 18.53 19.45 12.57
C ALA A 507 17.60 18.49 13.34
N GLU A 508 16.36 18.34 12.88
CA GLU A 508 15.34 17.55 13.59
C GLU A 508 15.32 16.08 13.14
N GLU A 509 15.75 15.80 11.92
CA GLU A 509 15.78 14.47 11.31
C GLU A 509 17.23 13.96 11.31
N THR A 510 17.66 13.37 12.41
CA THR A 510 19.03 12.87 12.63
C THR A 510 18.98 11.56 13.41
N MET A 511 20.09 10.81 13.36
CA MET A 511 20.30 9.61 14.15
C MET A 511 21.05 9.90 15.44
N ASP A 512 20.81 9.09 16.47
CA ASP A 512 21.63 9.06 17.68
C ASP A 512 22.92 8.28 17.42
N TYR A 513 23.96 8.51 18.27
CA TYR A 513 25.17 7.71 18.22
C TYR A 513 24.91 6.33 18.86
N ASP A 514 24.96 5.26 18.06
CA ASP A 514 24.77 3.88 18.52
C ASP A 514 26.14 3.21 18.76
N HIS A 515 26.62 3.28 20.02
CA HIS A 515 27.90 2.67 20.45
C HIS A 515 27.89 1.15 20.29
N ASP A 516 26.76 0.48 20.55
CA ASP A 516 26.65 -0.98 20.43
C ASP A 516 26.71 -1.42 18.97
N TYR A 517 26.14 -0.63 18.05
CA TYR A 517 26.28 -0.91 16.63
C TYR A 517 27.72 -0.73 16.11
N VAL A 518 28.43 0.32 16.54
CA VAL A 518 29.84 0.50 16.19
C VAL A 518 30.66 -0.68 16.72
N MET A 519 30.46 -1.08 17.98
CA MET A 519 31.11 -2.26 18.57
C MET A 519 30.76 -3.55 17.80
N ALA A 520 29.53 -3.70 17.31
CA ALA A 520 29.16 -4.83 16.45
C ALA A 520 29.98 -4.83 15.15
N LEU A 521 30.17 -3.67 14.50
CA LEU A 521 31.01 -3.56 13.30
C LEU A 521 32.48 -3.90 13.59
N GLU A 522 33.00 -3.57 14.78
CA GLU A 522 34.36 -3.94 15.22
C GLU A 522 34.55 -5.47 15.31
N HIS A 523 33.48 -6.24 15.54
CA HIS A 523 33.51 -7.71 15.44
C HIS A 523 33.57 -8.23 13.99
N GLY A 524 33.39 -7.37 13.00
CA GLY A 524 33.52 -7.68 11.58
C GLY A 524 32.17 -7.99 10.92
N MET A 525 31.60 -7.01 10.22
CA MET A 525 30.48 -7.23 9.30
C MET A 525 31.04 -7.56 7.91
N PRO A 526 30.61 -8.66 7.27
CA PRO A 526 31.02 -8.94 5.89
C PRO A 526 30.56 -7.81 4.95
N PRO A 527 31.23 -7.60 3.79
CA PRO A 527 30.64 -6.77 2.74
C PRO A 527 29.22 -7.21 2.46
N ALA A 528 28.28 -6.28 2.48
CA ALA A 528 26.87 -6.59 2.35
C ALA A 528 26.12 -5.48 1.61
N ALA A 529 24.93 -5.80 1.13
CA ALA A 529 24.01 -4.81 0.58
C ALA A 529 22.63 -4.97 1.21
N GLY A 530 22.01 -3.84 1.51
CA GLY A 530 20.69 -3.72 2.10
C GLY A 530 19.68 -3.08 1.15
N PHE A 531 18.43 -3.44 1.33
CA PHE A 531 17.31 -3.01 0.50
C PHE A 531 16.09 -2.73 1.38
N GLY A 532 15.57 -1.51 1.30
CA GLY A 532 14.34 -1.10 1.96
C GLY A 532 13.25 -0.80 0.95
N LEU A 533 12.05 -1.38 1.12
CA LEU A 533 10.90 -1.23 0.25
C LEU A 533 9.67 -0.79 1.04
N GLY A 534 9.03 0.29 0.61
CA GLY A 534 7.72 0.69 1.10
C GLY A 534 6.61 -0.22 0.58
N VAL A 535 6.19 -1.20 1.38
CA VAL A 535 5.16 -2.19 0.97
C VAL A 535 3.84 -1.50 0.62
N ASP A 536 3.43 -0.48 1.38
CA ASP A 536 2.20 0.27 1.09
C ASP A 536 2.26 0.93 -0.30
N ARG A 537 3.41 1.54 -0.66
CA ARG A 537 3.61 2.16 -1.97
C ARG A 537 3.62 1.13 -3.11
N LEU A 538 4.21 -0.04 -2.89
CA LEU A 538 4.15 -1.15 -3.86
C LEU A 538 2.71 -1.62 -4.07
N VAL A 539 1.94 -1.78 -2.99
CA VAL A 539 0.52 -2.14 -3.09
C VAL A 539 -0.28 -1.08 -3.84
N MET A 540 -0.03 0.22 -3.59
CA MET A 540 -0.64 1.31 -4.37
C MET A 540 -0.36 1.15 -5.86
N ALA A 541 0.89 0.86 -6.23
CA ALA A 541 1.30 0.69 -7.61
C ALA A 541 0.60 -0.53 -8.26
N VAL A 542 0.62 -1.69 -7.61
CA VAL A 542 0.05 -2.94 -8.14
C VAL A 542 -1.48 -2.88 -8.20
N ALA A 543 -2.14 -2.32 -7.18
CA ALA A 543 -3.59 -2.20 -7.09
C ALA A 543 -4.17 -0.93 -7.74
N GLY A 544 -3.35 -0.10 -8.40
CA GLY A 544 -3.80 1.11 -9.09
C GLY A 544 -4.40 2.18 -8.16
N GLN A 545 -3.92 2.28 -6.91
CA GLN A 545 -4.48 3.19 -5.92
C GLN A 545 -3.70 4.52 -5.86
N ALA A 546 -4.42 5.63 -5.79
CA ALA A 546 -3.84 6.97 -5.77
C ALA A 546 -3.32 7.37 -4.38
N SER A 547 -3.94 6.87 -3.31
CA SER A 547 -3.63 7.24 -1.93
C SER A 547 -3.19 6.02 -1.10
N ILE A 548 -2.19 6.22 -0.23
CA ILE A 548 -1.75 5.21 0.74
C ILE A 548 -2.91 4.79 1.67
N ARG A 549 -3.86 5.67 1.93
CA ARG A 549 -5.05 5.38 2.75
C ARG A 549 -6.00 4.38 2.09
N ASP A 550 -5.94 4.21 0.77
CA ASP A 550 -6.77 3.22 0.07
C ASP A 550 -6.28 1.78 0.28
N VAL A 551 -4.98 1.61 0.55
CA VAL A 551 -4.34 0.30 0.74
C VAL A 551 -4.11 -0.07 2.22
N ILE A 552 -4.41 0.83 3.15
CA ILE A 552 -4.41 0.58 4.59
C ILE A 552 -5.85 0.36 5.04
N ALA A 553 -6.10 -0.73 5.77
CA ALA A 553 -7.46 -1.07 6.20
C ALA A 553 -8.09 0.04 7.06
N PHE A 554 -7.35 0.52 8.06
CA PHE A 554 -7.76 1.61 8.96
C PHE A 554 -6.64 2.65 9.04
N PRO A 555 -6.58 3.59 8.08
CA PRO A 555 -5.58 4.65 8.11
C PRO A 555 -5.85 5.64 9.25
N LEU A 556 -4.80 6.29 9.74
CA LEU A 556 -4.97 7.34 10.73
C LEU A 556 -5.78 8.50 10.12
N ALA A 557 -6.85 8.90 10.78
CA ALA A 557 -7.69 10.04 10.41
C ALA A 557 -7.46 11.21 11.38
N ARG A 558 -7.60 12.43 10.89
CA ARG A 558 -7.61 13.62 11.76
C ARG A 558 -8.82 13.54 12.70
N PRO A 559 -8.76 14.06 13.92
CA PRO A 559 -9.96 14.24 14.76
C PRO A 559 -11.06 14.98 14.02
N GLU A 560 -12.34 14.66 14.34
CA GLU A 560 -13.52 15.38 13.83
C GLU A 560 -13.62 16.75 14.46
#